data_03e8000f77389d83ce216e7480163633
#
_entry.id   03e8000f77389d83ce216e7480163633
#
_cell.length_a   1.000
_cell.length_b   1.000
_cell.length_c   1.000
_cell.angle_alpha   90.00
_cell.angle_beta   90.00
_cell.angle_gamma   90.00
#
_symmetry.space_group_name_H-M   'P 1'
#
loop_
_entity.id
_entity.type
_entity.pdbx_description
1 polymer ?
#
loop_
_entity_poly.entity_id
_entity_poly.type
_entity_poly.pdbx_seq_one_letter_code
_entity_poly.pdbx_strand_id
1 'polypeptide(L)'
;MTDTTRTEAQASPTADADEPAPTETNRPSDAPGHVEATDFSVFYGNLEAVKKVSLTMGKGEVSAIIGPSGCGKSTFLHAINRMNELIPGCRSEGELKVDGVDINSRSMDVVALRRRVGMVFQKPNPFHKSIFKKVEDGNKL
;
A
#
# COMPACT_ATOMS: atom_id res chain seq x y z
N MET A 1 -54.97 31.27 -43.09
CA MET A 1 -55.13 30.49 -41.85
C MET A 1 -53.83 29.81 -41.56
N THR A 2 -53.04 30.44 -40.98
CA THR A 2 -52.15 30.58 -39.84
C THR A 2 -52.20 29.38 -38.92
N ASP A 3 -51.11 28.70 -38.80
CA ASP A 3 -50.75 28.10 -37.52
C ASP A 3 -49.23 28.09 -37.30
N THR A 4 -48.86 28.75 -36.24
CA THR A 4 -47.49 29.01 -35.81
C THR A 4 -47.16 28.01 -34.73
N THR A 5 -46.32 27.04 -35.01
CA THR A 5 -45.85 26.15 -33.96
C THR A 5 -44.42 26.57 -33.52
N ARG A 6 -44.39 27.14 -32.35
CA ARG A 6 -43.24 27.58 -31.61
C ARG A 6 -42.52 26.38 -30.98
N THR A 7 -41.38 26.07 -31.45
CA THR A 7 -40.48 25.07 -30.84
C THR A 7 -39.66 25.74 -29.75
N GLU A 8 -39.96 25.44 -28.49
CA GLU A 8 -39.10 25.78 -27.34
C GLU A 8 -37.87 24.88 -27.30
N ALA A 9 -36.73 25.51 -27.41
CA ALA A 9 -35.48 24.88 -27.15
C ALA A 9 -35.25 24.74 -25.63
N GLN A 10 -35.28 23.50 -25.14
CA GLN A 10 -34.87 23.20 -23.78
C GLN A 10 -33.34 23.21 -23.70
N ALA A 11 -32.83 24.19 -22.98
CA ALA A 11 -31.44 24.22 -22.56
C ALA A 11 -31.17 23.15 -21.47
N SER A 12 -30.25 22.24 -21.73
CA SER A 12 -29.73 21.32 -20.74
C SER A 12 -28.80 22.09 -19.80
N PRO A 13 -28.89 21.88 -18.47
CA PRO A 13 -27.88 22.43 -17.57
C PRO A 13 -26.59 21.58 -17.68
N THR A 14 -25.52 22.24 -18.05
CA THR A 14 -24.15 21.76 -17.90
C THR A 14 -23.87 21.62 -16.39
N ALA A 15 -23.80 20.39 -15.92
CA ALA A 15 -23.25 20.08 -14.63
C ALA A 15 -21.72 20.25 -14.71
N ASP A 16 -21.22 21.35 -14.17
CA ASP A 16 -19.82 21.48 -13.80
C ASP A 16 -19.55 20.45 -12.72
N ALA A 17 -18.96 19.32 -13.13
CA ALA A 17 -18.35 18.40 -12.22
C ALA A 17 -17.04 19.08 -11.75
N ASP A 18 -17.11 19.65 -10.56
CA ASP A 18 -15.93 20.02 -9.76
C ASP A 18 -15.18 18.73 -9.43
N GLU A 19 -14.26 18.35 -10.32
CA GLU A 19 -13.33 17.25 -10.13
C GLU A 19 -12.30 17.73 -9.12
N PRO A 20 -12.26 17.17 -7.88
CA PRO A 20 -11.25 17.58 -6.92
C PRO A 20 -9.89 17.24 -7.53
N ALA A 21 -9.07 18.27 -7.73
CA ALA A 21 -7.69 18.15 -8.17
C ALA A 21 -6.97 17.08 -7.34
N PRO A 22 -6.12 16.23 -7.96
CA PRO A 22 -5.36 15.21 -7.23
C PRO A 22 -4.52 15.94 -6.18
N THR A 23 -4.83 15.69 -4.93
CA THR A 23 -4.07 16.21 -3.79
C THR A 23 -2.67 15.63 -3.89
N GLU A 24 -1.69 16.46 -4.23
CA GLU A 24 -0.26 16.16 -4.20
C GLU A 24 0.17 15.86 -2.75
N THR A 25 -0.04 14.65 -2.28
CA THR A 25 0.40 14.18 -0.96
C THR A 25 1.59 13.23 -1.08
N ASN A 26 2.42 13.40 -2.09
CA ASN A 26 3.65 12.59 -2.21
C ASN A 26 4.89 13.47 -2.30
N ARG A 27 4.99 14.53 -1.45
CA ARG A 27 6.27 15.17 -1.20
C ARG A 27 7.02 14.34 -0.17
N PRO A 28 8.29 13.96 -0.43
CA PRO A 28 9.13 13.42 0.62
C PRO A 28 9.17 14.47 1.74
N SER A 29 8.68 14.10 2.91
CA SER A 29 8.87 14.95 4.10
C SER A 29 10.35 14.93 4.43
N ASP A 30 10.95 16.08 4.75
CA ASP A 30 12.35 16.19 5.20
C ASP A 30 12.61 15.48 6.54
N ALA A 31 11.59 14.96 7.19
CA ALA A 31 11.69 14.12 8.37
C ALA A 31 12.03 12.67 7.98
N PRO A 32 12.91 11.97 8.72
CA PRO A 32 13.22 10.57 8.46
C PRO A 32 11.93 9.75 8.46
N GLY A 33 11.67 9.06 7.36
CA GLY A 33 10.48 8.24 7.20
C GLY A 33 10.53 7.02 8.11
N HIS A 34 9.34 6.58 8.54
CA HIS A 34 9.22 5.29 9.21
C HIS A 34 9.38 4.14 8.22
N VAL A 35 8.87 4.31 7.00
CA VAL A 35 9.08 3.41 5.85
C VAL A 35 9.52 4.26 4.67
N GLU A 36 10.64 3.91 4.06
CA GLU A 36 11.19 4.59 2.89
C GLU A 36 11.46 3.57 1.80
N ALA A 37 10.91 3.79 0.61
CA ALA A 37 11.19 3.01 -0.58
C ALA A 37 11.83 3.91 -1.62
N THR A 38 12.90 3.44 -2.26
CA THR A 38 13.61 4.14 -3.34
C THR A 38 13.80 3.18 -4.52
N ASP A 39 13.18 3.49 -5.65
CA ASP A 39 13.19 2.69 -6.88
C ASP A 39 12.93 1.19 -6.61
N PHE A 40 12.03 0.93 -5.66
CA PHE A 40 11.78 -0.42 -5.16
C PHE A 40 10.89 -1.21 -6.11
N SER A 41 11.38 -2.37 -6.53
CA SER A 41 10.67 -3.32 -7.41
C SER A 41 10.56 -4.70 -6.76
N VAL A 42 9.48 -5.42 -7.05
CA VAL A 42 9.28 -6.82 -6.63
C VAL A 42 8.92 -7.67 -7.85
N PHE A 43 9.59 -8.80 -7.97
CA PHE A 43 9.41 -9.74 -9.06
C PHE A 43 8.98 -11.10 -8.53
N TYR A 44 8.06 -11.75 -9.26
CA TYR A 44 7.71 -13.16 -9.11
C TYR A 44 8.11 -13.89 -10.39
N GLY A 45 9.25 -14.58 -10.36
CA GLY A 45 9.87 -15.09 -11.57
C GLY A 45 10.20 -13.96 -12.54
N ASN A 46 9.56 -13.95 -13.71
CA ASN A 46 9.74 -12.93 -14.74
C ASN A 46 8.70 -11.78 -14.66
N LEU A 47 7.72 -11.89 -13.78
CA LEU A 47 6.68 -10.86 -13.62
C LEU A 47 7.13 -9.78 -12.63
N GLU A 48 7.26 -8.55 -13.08
CA GLU A 48 7.46 -7.38 -12.22
C GLU A 48 6.11 -6.92 -11.65
N ALA A 49 5.83 -7.28 -10.41
CA ALA A 49 4.57 -7.01 -9.73
C ALA A 49 4.53 -5.62 -9.06
N VAL A 50 5.67 -5.10 -8.66
CA VAL A 50 5.86 -3.73 -8.17
C VAL A 50 6.99 -3.12 -8.98
N LYS A 51 6.77 -1.90 -9.52
CA LYS A 51 7.66 -1.27 -10.50
C LYS A 51 8.19 0.05 -9.96
N LYS A 52 9.47 0.08 -9.56
CA LYS A 52 10.24 1.27 -9.18
C LYS A 52 9.46 2.27 -8.31
N VAL A 53 8.87 1.76 -7.24
CA VAL A 53 8.11 2.58 -6.30
C VAL A 53 9.08 3.38 -5.44
N SER A 54 8.88 4.70 -5.41
CA SER A 54 9.57 5.59 -4.47
C SER A 54 8.53 6.33 -3.66
N LEU A 55 8.54 6.11 -2.33
CA LEU A 55 7.63 6.73 -1.38
C LEU A 55 8.22 6.78 0.02
N THR A 56 7.70 7.69 0.83
CA THR A 56 8.03 7.82 2.24
C THR A 56 6.75 7.84 3.06
N MET A 57 6.72 7.09 4.15
CA MET A 57 5.64 7.07 5.13
C MET A 57 6.17 7.56 6.47
N GLY A 58 5.54 8.58 7.03
CA GLY A 58 5.94 9.18 8.30
C GLY A 58 5.65 8.29 9.51
N LYS A 59 6.39 8.52 10.58
CA LYS A 59 6.17 7.83 11.85
C LYS A 59 4.90 8.37 12.54
N GLY A 60 4.05 7.47 13.02
CA GLY A 60 2.81 7.84 13.71
C GLY A 60 1.68 8.31 12.79
N GLU A 61 1.82 8.14 11.48
CA GLU A 61 0.83 8.50 10.48
C GLU A 61 0.07 7.27 9.98
N VAL A 62 -1.14 7.50 9.48
CA VAL A 62 -1.92 6.51 8.75
C VAL A 62 -1.78 6.80 7.26
N SER A 63 -1.09 5.92 6.54
CA SER A 63 -0.90 6.02 5.10
C SER A 63 -1.82 5.05 4.36
N ALA A 64 -2.49 5.49 3.30
CA ALA A 64 -3.33 4.65 2.46
C ALA A 64 -2.73 4.49 1.07
N ILE A 65 -2.59 3.23 0.61
CA ILE A 65 -2.17 2.91 -0.75
C ILE A 65 -3.41 2.59 -1.58
N ILE A 66 -3.73 3.47 -2.53
CA ILE A 66 -4.92 3.38 -3.37
C ILE A 66 -4.50 3.05 -4.81
N GLY A 67 -5.33 2.28 -5.51
CA GLY A 67 -5.08 1.93 -6.90
C GLY A 67 -5.94 0.74 -7.34
N PRO A 68 -5.98 0.44 -8.66
CA PRO A 68 -6.78 -0.64 -9.22
C PRO A 68 -6.37 -2.01 -8.69
N SER A 69 -7.24 -3.01 -8.88
CA SER A 69 -6.89 -4.40 -8.53
C SER A 69 -5.69 -4.89 -9.35
N GLY A 70 -4.79 -5.62 -8.71
CA GLY A 70 -3.60 -6.18 -9.37
C GLY A 70 -2.41 -5.22 -9.56
N CYS A 71 -2.50 -3.94 -9.17
CA CYS A 71 -1.39 -2.99 -9.35
C CYS A 71 -0.23 -3.14 -8.34
N GLY A 72 -0.19 -4.18 -7.53
CA GLY A 72 0.94 -4.48 -6.64
C GLY A 72 0.82 -3.99 -5.19
N LYS A 73 -0.31 -3.38 -4.76
CA LYS A 73 -0.49 -2.85 -3.39
C LYS A 73 -0.18 -3.87 -2.29
N SER A 74 -0.81 -5.03 -2.36
CA SER A 74 -0.58 -6.11 -1.39
C SER A 74 0.83 -6.67 -1.48
N THR A 75 1.41 -6.73 -2.68
CA THR A 75 2.80 -7.14 -2.90
C THR A 75 3.76 -6.18 -2.21
N PHE A 76 3.54 -4.87 -2.34
CA PHE A 76 4.36 -3.86 -1.65
C PHE A 76 4.22 -3.97 -0.13
N LEU A 77 2.99 -4.10 0.40
CA LEU A 77 2.76 -4.28 1.84
C LEU A 77 3.45 -5.54 2.38
N HIS A 78 3.38 -6.66 1.64
CA HIS A 78 4.08 -7.89 2.01
C HIS A 78 5.62 -7.76 1.94
N ALA A 79 6.14 -6.85 1.14
CA ALA A 79 7.57 -6.60 1.07
C ALA A 79 8.09 -5.94 2.34
N ILE A 80 7.32 -5.05 3.00
CA ILE A 80 7.76 -4.32 4.20
C ILE A 80 8.13 -5.27 5.35
N ASN A 81 7.48 -6.43 5.46
CA ASN A 81 7.84 -7.45 6.46
C ASN A 81 8.50 -8.71 5.86
N ARG A 82 8.95 -8.62 4.61
CA ARG A 82 9.64 -9.68 3.87
C ARG A 82 8.83 -10.99 3.72
N MET A 83 7.50 -10.90 3.71
CA MET A 83 6.65 -12.07 3.48
C MET A 83 6.69 -12.58 2.04
N ASN A 84 7.03 -11.72 1.08
CA ASN A 84 7.18 -12.11 -0.31
C ASN A 84 8.26 -13.18 -0.52
N GLU A 85 9.29 -13.21 0.31
CA GLU A 85 10.38 -14.19 0.23
C GLU A 85 9.93 -15.64 0.51
N LEU A 86 8.75 -15.82 1.10
CA LEU A 86 8.16 -17.14 1.29
C LEU A 86 7.63 -17.73 -0.04
N ILE A 87 7.53 -16.91 -1.08
CA ILE A 87 7.06 -17.32 -2.40
C ILE A 87 8.28 -17.69 -3.25
N PRO A 88 8.39 -18.95 -3.74
CA PRO A 88 9.50 -19.35 -4.58
C PRO A 88 9.65 -18.46 -5.80
N GLY A 89 10.88 -18.06 -6.11
CA GLY A 89 11.19 -17.18 -7.25
C GLY A 89 10.86 -15.70 -7.03
N CYS A 90 10.51 -15.31 -5.79
CA CYS A 90 10.38 -13.89 -5.45
C CYS A 90 11.77 -13.26 -5.29
N ARG A 91 11.95 -12.07 -5.86
CA ARG A 91 13.12 -11.20 -5.65
C ARG A 91 12.67 -9.75 -5.57
N SER A 92 13.44 -8.94 -4.88
CA SER A 92 13.27 -7.50 -4.81
C SER A 92 14.54 -6.78 -5.28
N GLU A 93 14.36 -5.59 -5.83
CA GLU A 93 15.43 -4.69 -6.28
C GLU A 93 15.12 -3.27 -5.76
N GLY A 94 16.14 -2.41 -5.67
CA GLY A 94 16.00 -1.10 -5.06
C GLY A 94 16.14 -1.15 -3.54
N GLU A 95 15.81 -0.06 -2.88
CA GLU A 95 15.99 0.10 -1.43
C GLU A 95 14.64 0.16 -0.72
N LEU A 96 14.52 -0.55 0.40
CA LEU A 96 13.37 -0.49 1.29
C LEU A 96 13.85 -0.45 2.74
N LYS A 97 13.64 0.70 3.39
CA LYS A 97 14.05 0.94 4.77
C LYS A 97 12.84 0.99 5.71
N VAL A 98 13.04 0.49 6.91
CA VAL A 98 12.14 0.66 8.05
C VAL A 98 12.94 1.23 9.21
N ASP A 99 12.53 2.38 9.74
CA ASP A 99 13.28 3.15 10.76
C ASP A 99 14.76 3.40 10.36
N GLY A 100 14.99 3.73 9.09
CA GLY A 100 16.32 3.98 8.54
C GLY A 100 17.19 2.75 8.30
N VAL A 101 16.69 1.53 8.58
CA VAL A 101 17.43 0.27 8.39
C VAL A 101 16.95 -0.42 7.12
N ASP A 102 17.86 -0.72 6.19
CA ASP A 102 17.55 -1.50 4.99
C ASP A 102 17.14 -2.91 5.38
N ILE A 103 15.86 -3.22 5.12
CA ILE A 103 15.28 -4.51 5.48
C ILE A 103 15.69 -5.64 4.54
N ASN A 104 16.23 -5.33 3.36
CA ASN A 104 16.71 -6.33 2.39
C ASN A 104 18.18 -6.73 2.63
N SER A 105 18.85 -6.10 3.60
CA SER A 105 20.23 -6.43 3.89
C SER A 105 20.36 -7.89 4.35
N ARG A 106 21.49 -8.53 4.01
CA ARG A 106 21.78 -9.92 4.42
C ARG A 106 21.95 -10.09 5.93
N SER A 107 22.28 -9.01 6.64
CA SER A 107 22.49 -8.99 8.09
C SER A 107 21.18 -8.79 8.86
N MET A 108 20.05 -8.52 8.17
CA MET A 108 18.77 -8.27 8.81
C MET A 108 18.21 -9.55 9.46
N ASP A 109 17.90 -9.48 10.74
CA ASP A 109 17.11 -10.51 11.42
C ASP A 109 15.63 -10.37 11.04
N VAL A 110 15.18 -11.25 10.14
CA VAL A 110 13.79 -11.27 9.63
C VAL A 110 12.78 -11.56 10.74
N VAL A 111 13.15 -12.31 11.77
CA VAL A 111 12.27 -12.62 12.90
C VAL A 111 12.06 -11.36 13.74
N ALA A 112 13.13 -10.63 14.04
CA ALA A 112 13.06 -9.35 14.73
C ALA A 112 12.25 -8.31 13.92
N LEU A 113 12.45 -8.24 12.59
CA LEU A 113 11.65 -7.38 11.72
C LEU A 113 10.16 -7.69 11.82
N ARG A 114 9.76 -8.97 11.70
CA ARG A 114 8.34 -9.40 11.75
C ARG A 114 7.68 -9.21 13.12
N ARG A 115 8.46 -9.15 14.19
CA ARG A 115 7.95 -8.76 15.51
C ARG A 115 7.63 -7.27 15.60
N ARG A 116 8.37 -6.42 14.88
CA ARG A 116 8.18 -4.97 14.84
C ARG A 116 7.13 -4.54 13.83
N VAL A 117 7.06 -5.23 12.67
CA VAL A 117 6.15 -4.94 11.57
C VAL A 117 5.03 -5.98 11.55
N GLY A 118 3.96 -5.70 12.29
CA GLY A 118 2.75 -6.52 12.28
C GLY A 118 1.97 -6.40 10.97
N MET A 119 1.22 -7.45 10.62
CA MET A 119 0.37 -7.46 9.43
C MET A 119 -1.01 -8.01 9.75
N VAL A 120 -2.03 -7.33 9.23
CA VAL A 120 -3.42 -7.82 9.27
C VAL A 120 -3.79 -8.32 7.88
N PHE A 121 -4.16 -9.61 7.77
CA PHE A 121 -4.54 -10.25 6.52
C PHE A 121 -6.02 -10.07 6.23
N GLN A 122 -6.41 -10.03 4.94
CA GLN A 122 -7.81 -9.97 4.53
C GLN A 122 -8.62 -11.19 4.99
N LYS A 123 -8.00 -12.38 4.97
CA LYS A 123 -8.62 -13.60 5.51
C LYS A 123 -8.07 -13.84 6.91
N PRO A 124 -8.94 -13.83 7.94
CA PRO A 124 -8.49 -14.15 9.28
C PRO A 124 -7.96 -15.59 9.30
N ASN A 125 -6.76 -15.76 9.84
CA ASN A 125 -6.18 -17.08 10.09
C ASN A 125 -6.23 -17.37 11.60
N PRO A 126 -7.38 -17.82 12.14
CA PRO A 126 -7.51 -18.05 13.57
C PRO A 126 -6.67 -19.25 13.99
N PHE A 127 -5.77 -19.07 14.94
CA PHE A 127 -5.15 -20.20 15.62
C PHE A 127 -6.22 -21.04 16.33
N HIS A 128 -6.09 -22.37 16.27
CA HIS A 128 -6.93 -23.30 17.03
C HIS A 128 -6.60 -23.27 18.54
N LYS A 129 -6.83 -22.10 19.15
CA LYS A 129 -6.62 -21.88 20.60
C LYS A 129 -7.90 -21.29 21.20
N SER A 130 -8.11 -21.46 22.50
CA SER A 130 -9.19 -20.81 23.21
C SER A 130 -9.10 -19.27 23.08
N ILE A 131 -10.22 -18.57 23.20
CA ILE A 131 -10.28 -17.10 23.13
C ILE A 131 -9.34 -16.49 24.18
N PHE A 132 -9.34 -17.01 25.39
CA PHE A 132 -8.48 -16.56 26.49
C PHE A 132 -7.00 -16.61 26.10
N LYS A 133 -6.56 -17.75 25.56
CA LYS A 133 -5.16 -17.93 25.11
C LYS A 133 -4.76 -17.05 23.94
N LYS A 134 -5.70 -16.70 23.07
CA LYS A 134 -5.47 -15.76 21.96
C LYS A 134 -5.21 -14.33 22.46
N VAL A 135 -5.96 -13.90 23.48
CA VAL A 135 -5.79 -12.58 24.10
C VAL A 135 -4.49 -12.53 24.90
N GLU A 136 -4.16 -13.58 25.64
CA GLU A 136 -2.92 -13.68 26.42
C GLU A 136 -1.67 -13.61 25.52
N ASP A 137 -1.68 -14.33 24.39
CA ASP A 137 -0.56 -14.32 23.43
C ASP A 137 -0.38 -12.94 22.77
N GLY A 138 -1.46 -12.16 22.57
CA GLY A 138 -1.41 -10.79 22.04
C GLY A 138 -0.79 -9.77 23.00
N ASN A 139 -0.82 -10.03 24.31
CA ASN A 139 -0.23 -9.15 25.32
C ASN A 139 1.26 -9.41 25.59
N LYS A 140 1.84 -10.43 24.96
CA LYS A 140 3.26 -10.82 25.13
C LYS A 140 4.19 -10.30 24.02
N LEU A 141 3.66 -9.43 23.13
CA LEU A 141 4.42 -8.84 22.02
C LEU A 141 5.03 -7.49 22.38
#